data_4395f206b1466ffd816a213e7316a7c1
#
_entry.id   4395f206b1466ffd816a213e7316a7c1
#
_cell.length_a   1.000
_cell.length_b   1.000
_cell.length_c   1.000
_cell.angle_alpha   90.00
_cell.angle_beta   90.00
_cell.angle_gamma   90.00
#
_symmetry.space_group_name_H-M   'P 1'
#
loop_
_entity.id
_entity.type
_entity.pdbx_description
1 polymer ?
#
loop_
_entity_poly.entity_id
_entity_poly.type
_entity_poly.pdbx_seq_one_letter_code
_entity_poly.pdbx_strand_id
1 'polypeptide(L)'
;LTDKEGKEIGFGGFELGKLKNIDFSGLDERLKNVEILVACDVNNPLTGKNSSAHIFGPQKGATPEMVEVLDKNLLHYAEVVKKDLKIEINDVPGAGAAGGLGAGLLTLGAVLMKGVEIVIDTVDLEKKLKDADLVITGEGGMDRQTIFGKTPFGVAQVAKKYNIPVIGIAGNLGSGYEILYDNGFDAIFSIMPGVRTLEVALASGSVNVENTVRNIFRAIKSIKLK
;
A
#
# COMPACT_ATOMS: atom_id res chain seq x y z
N LEU A 1 13.31 22.03 -12.69
CA LEU A 1 13.47 21.09 -13.80
C LEU A 1 13.56 21.86 -15.10
N THR A 2 14.72 21.86 -15.77
CA THR A 2 14.96 22.70 -16.94
C THR A 2 15.44 21.90 -18.15
N ASP A 3 15.13 22.40 -19.34
CA ASP A 3 15.61 21.90 -20.60
C ASP A 3 17.06 22.38 -20.92
N LYS A 4 17.55 22.07 -22.13
CA LYS A 4 18.89 22.48 -22.59
C LYS A 4 19.07 24.00 -22.73
N GLU A 5 17.99 24.78 -22.82
CA GLU A 5 17.98 26.22 -22.91
C GLU A 5 17.85 26.92 -21.54
N GLY A 6 17.75 26.11 -20.48
CA GLY A 6 17.54 26.61 -19.10
C GLY A 6 16.09 27.00 -18.80
N LYS A 7 15.15 26.69 -19.70
CA LYS A 7 13.74 26.95 -19.53
C LYS A 7 13.08 25.81 -18.76
N GLU A 8 12.15 26.14 -17.90
CA GLU A 8 11.36 25.13 -17.15
C GLU A 8 10.58 24.24 -18.13
N ILE A 9 10.66 22.91 -17.93
CA ILE A 9 9.90 21.95 -18.73
C ILE A 9 8.42 21.98 -18.33
N GLY A 10 7.54 21.56 -19.27
CA GLY A 10 6.10 21.45 -19.00
C GLY A 10 5.74 20.27 -18.11
N PHE A 11 4.43 20.08 -17.90
CA PHE A 11 3.89 19.00 -17.10
C PHE A 11 3.63 17.73 -17.92
N GLY A 12 3.78 16.58 -17.27
CA GLY A 12 3.46 15.26 -17.81
C GLY A 12 4.69 14.49 -18.27
N GLY A 13 4.50 13.17 -18.40
CA GLY A 13 5.60 12.24 -18.71
C GLY A 13 6.29 12.48 -20.07
N PHE A 14 5.63 13.11 -21.03
CA PHE A 14 6.25 13.49 -22.30
C PHE A 14 7.29 14.60 -22.14
N GLU A 15 7.04 15.55 -21.24
CA GLU A 15 7.94 16.68 -21.02
C GLU A 15 9.25 16.26 -20.36
N LEU A 16 9.26 15.15 -19.61
CA LEU A 16 10.48 14.59 -19.02
C LEU A 16 11.55 14.25 -20.06
N GLY A 17 11.16 13.96 -21.30
CA GLY A 17 12.12 13.74 -22.39
C GLY A 17 12.94 14.98 -22.77
N LYS A 18 12.50 16.17 -22.37
CA LYS A 18 13.22 17.44 -22.57
C LYS A 18 14.13 17.81 -21.41
N LEU A 19 14.01 17.11 -20.27
CA LEU A 19 14.75 17.42 -19.07
C LEU A 19 16.26 17.36 -19.28
N LYS A 20 16.97 18.37 -18.83
CA LYS A 20 18.43 18.44 -18.93
C LYS A 20 19.11 18.61 -17.58
N ASN A 21 18.53 19.42 -16.70
CA ASN A 21 19.11 19.72 -15.39
C ASN A 21 18.01 19.78 -14.31
N ILE A 22 18.39 19.37 -13.11
CA ILE A 22 17.61 19.51 -11.88
C ILE A 22 18.39 20.39 -10.94
N ASP A 23 17.78 21.52 -10.54
CA ASP A 23 18.34 22.43 -9.57
C ASP A 23 17.46 22.47 -8.32
N PHE A 24 18.02 22.06 -7.20
CA PHE A 24 17.39 22.07 -5.88
C PHE A 24 17.90 23.19 -4.97
N SER A 25 18.69 24.13 -5.50
CA SER A 25 19.23 25.27 -4.72
C SER A 25 18.13 26.14 -4.11
N GLY A 26 16.96 26.17 -4.74
CA GLY A 26 15.78 26.92 -4.24
C GLY A 26 14.81 26.10 -3.39
N LEU A 27 15.16 24.89 -2.98
CA LEU A 27 14.28 24.11 -2.07
C LEU A 27 14.19 24.77 -0.71
N ASP A 28 12.98 24.74 -0.14
CA ASP A 28 12.73 25.26 1.20
C ASP A 28 13.57 24.50 2.24
N GLU A 29 14.36 25.23 3.01
CA GLU A 29 15.26 24.63 4.00
C GLU A 29 14.54 23.81 5.08
N ARG A 30 13.25 24.09 5.32
CA ARG A 30 12.43 23.31 6.26
C ARG A 30 12.33 21.84 5.88
N LEU A 31 12.46 21.49 4.59
CA LEU A 31 12.46 20.10 4.13
C LEU A 31 13.55 19.24 4.75
N LYS A 32 14.67 19.85 5.17
CA LYS A 32 15.75 19.13 5.88
C LYS A 32 15.33 18.60 7.26
N ASN A 33 14.27 19.18 7.83
CA ASN A 33 13.77 18.85 9.17
C ASN A 33 12.39 18.19 9.15
N VAL A 34 11.92 17.76 7.97
CA VAL A 34 10.62 17.12 7.80
C VAL A 34 10.86 15.69 7.32
N GLU A 35 10.27 14.73 8.00
CA GLU A 35 10.17 13.37 7.53
C GLU A 35 8.95 13.24 6.61
N ILE A 36 9.17 12.75 5.39
CA ILE A 36 8.10 12.54 4.40
C ILE A 36 7.88 11.03 4.28
N LEU A 37 6.79 10.54 4.85
CA LEU A 37 6.37 9.14 4.70
C LEU A 37 5.29 9.06 3.61
N VAL A 38 5.51 8.17 2.65
CA VAL A 38 4.61 8.02 1.50
C VAL A 38 3.97 6.64 1.54
N ALA A 39 2.65 6.60 1.71
CA ALA A 39 1.90 5.37 1.60
C ALA A 39 1.93 4.86 0.15
N CYS A 40 2.60 3.74 -0.07
CA CYS A 40 2.79 3.13 -1.38
C CYS A 40 2.56 1.61 -1.31
N ASP A 41 1.41 1.17 -1.79
CA ASP A 41 1.01 -0.24 -1.76
C ASP A 41 1.38 -1.01 -3.05
N VAL A 42 2.16 -0.37 -3.95
CA VAL A 42 2.68 -1.00 -5.17
C VAL A 42 4.21 -1.06 -5.12
N ASN A 43 4.78 -2.11 -5.71
CA ASN A 43 6.23 -2.33 -5.74
C ASN A 43 6.82 -2.08 -7.14
N ASN A 44 6.05 -1.49 -8.05
CA ASN A 44 6.50 -1.26 -9.43
C ASN A 44 7.73 -0.34 -9.44
N PRO A 45 8.82 -0.72 -10.12
CA PRO A 45 9.97 0.14 -10.35
C PRO A 45 9.57 1.30 -11.27
N LEU A 46 10.46 2.28 -11.41
CA LEU A 46 10.18 3.45 -12.24
C LEU A 46 10.06 3.06 -13.71
N THR A 47 10.98 2.23 -14.22
CA THR A 47 11.03 1.82 -15.62
C THR A 47 11.13 0.31 -15.82
N GLY A 48 10.99 -0.13 -17.09
CA GLY A 48 11.08 -1.53 -17.49
C GLY A 48 9.74 -2.24 -17.55
N LYS A 49 9.75 -3.53 -17.84
CA LYS A 49 8.54 -4.33 -18.11
C LYS A 49 7.49 -4.31 -16.98
N ASN A 50 7.94 -4.09 -15.75
CA ASN A 50 7.08 -4.03 -14.56
C ASN A 50 6.83 -2.58 -14.12
N SER A 51 7.22 -1.58 -14.88
CA SER A 51 6.96 -0.17 -14.56
C SER A 51 5.49 0.18 -14.59
N SER A 52 5.15 1.30 -13.98
CA SER A 52 3.77 1.76 -14.02
C SER A 52 3.30 2.15 -15.42
N ALA A 53 4.20 2.57 -16.31
CA ALA A 53 3.88 2.85 -17.69
C ALA A 53 3.36 1.59 -18.41
N HIS A 54 4.06 0.46 -18.25
CA HIS A 54 3.71 -0.81 -18.88
C HIS A 54 2.48 -1.48 -18.22
N ILE A 55 2.40 -1.47 -16.90
CA ILE A 55 1.35 -2.20 -16.15
C ILE A 55 0.03 -1.41 -16.11
N PHE A 56 0.08 -0.10 -15.90
CA PHE A 56 -1.12 0.72 -15.69
C PHE A 56 -1.42 1.68 -16.84
N GLY A 57 -0.48 1.94 -17.75
CA GLY A 57 -0.66 2.83 -18.90
C GLY A 57 -1.81 2.40 -19.81
N PRO A 58 -1.86 1.13 -20.26
CA PRO A 58 -2.90 0.67 -21.20
C PRO A 58 -4.33 0.86 -20.68
N GLN A 59 -4.60 0.55 -19.43
CA GLN A 59 -5.93 0.72 -18.82
C GLN A 59 -6.33 2.19 -18.66
N LYS A 60 -5.36 3.12 -18.75
CA LYS A 60 -5.58 4.57 -18.70
C LYS A 60 -5.57 5.20 -20.10
N GLY A 61 -5.58 4.39 -21.16
CA GLY A 61 -5.70 4.82 -22.54
C GLY A 61 -4.37 5.07 -23.26
N ALA A 62 -3.23 4.68 -22.69
CA ALA A 62 -1.95 4.76 -23.41
C ALA A 62 -1.88 3.70 -24.50
N THR A 63 -1.49 4.11 -25.72
CA THR A 63 -1.16 3.17 -26.79
C THR A 63 0.20 2.50 -26.51
N PRO A 64 0.51 1.36 -27.17
CA PRO A 64 1.82 0.72 -27.00
C PRO A 64 3.00 1.69 -27.24
N GLU A 65 2.90 2.54 -28.27
CA GLU A 65 3.93 3.54 -28.61
C GLU A 65 4.06 4.60 -27.52
N MET A 66 2.92 5.03 -26.92
CA MET A 66 2.93 5.94 -25.78
C MET A 66 3.60 5.33 -24.55
N VAL A 67 3.34 4.05 -24.26
CA VAL A 67 3.97 3.34 -23.15
C VAL A 67 5.49 3.33 -23.29
N GLU A 68 6.00 2.98 -24.46
CA GLU A 68 7.45 2.97 -24.73
C GLU A 68 8.09 4.37 -24.58
N VAL A 69 7.41 5.41 -25.06
CA VAL A 69 7.91 6.79 -24.92
C VAL A 69 7.89 7.24 -23.46
N LEU A 70 6.84 6.93 -22.73
CA LEU A 70 6.74 7.27 -21.30
C LEU A 70 7.80 6.56 -20.47
N ASP A 71 8.01 5.25 -20.71
CA ASP A 71 9.03 4.48 -20.00
C ASP A 71 10.45 5.01 -20.28
N LYS A 72 10.74 5.32 -21.55
CA LYS A 72 12.01 5.94 -21.94
C LYS A 72 12.23 7.31 -21.28
N ASN A 73 11.20 8.13 -21.21
CA ASN A 73 11.29 9.46 -20.60
C ASN A 73 11.48 9.37 -19.08
N LEU A 74 10.85 8.38 -18.42
CA LEU A 74 11.07 8.08 -17.01
C LEU A 74 12.51 7.58 -16.76
N LEU A 75 13.06 6.75 -17.65
CA LEU A 75 14.45 6.34 -17.57
C LEU A 75 15.40 7.55 -17.70
N HIS A 76 15.15 8.41 -18.67
CA HIS A 76 15.89 9.65 -18.84
C HIS A 76 15.82 10.54 -17.58
N TYR A 77 14.65 10.66 -16.98
CA TYR A 77 14.49 11.36 -15.68
C TYR A 77 15.38 10.76 -14.60
N ALA A 78 15.39 9.43 -14.46
CA ALA A 78 16.23 8.74 -13.47
C ALA A 78 17.73 9.01 -13.70
N GLU A 79 18.17 9.02 -14.97
CA GLU A 79 19.56 9.32 -15.34
C GLU A 79 19.95 10.76 -14.96
N VAL A 80 19.06 11.73 -15.19
CA VAL A 80 19.31 13.13 -14.80
C VAL A 80 19.32 13.29 -13.28
N VAL A 81 18.40 12.62 -12.55
CA VAL A 81 18.41 12.61 -11.10
C VAL A 81 19.72 12.03 -10.56
N LYS A 82 20.17 10.90 -11.10
CA LYS A 82 21.45 10.31 -10.71
C LYS A 82 22.63 11.25 -10.99
N LYS A 83 22.62 11.90 -12.16
CA LYS A 83 23.68 12.84 -12.56
C LYS A 83 23.75 14.05 -11.65
N ASP A 84 22.62 14.71 -11.39
CA ASP A 84 22.56 16.01 -10.74
C ASP A 84 22.46 15.90 -9.22
N LEU A 85 21.64 14.95 -8.70
CA LEU A 85 21.36 14.80 -7.28
C LEU A 85 22.12 13.64 -6.61
N LYS A 86 22.76 12.76 -7.38
CA LYS A 86 23.47 11.55 -6.90
C LYS A 86 22.54 10.53 -6.18
N ILE A 87 21.28 10.49 -6.57
CA ILE A 87 20.27 9.60 -6.03
C ILE A 87 19.89 8.55 -7.08
N GLU A 88 19.85 7.29 -6.69
CA GLU A 88 19.34 6.18 -7.51
C GLU A 88 17.87 5.96 -7.22
N ILE A 89 17.01 6.12 -8.23
CA ILE A 89 15.55 6.01 -8.06
C ILE A 89 14.91 4.97 -8.99
N ASN A 90 15.66 4.45 -9.99
CA ASN A 90 15.07 3.63 -11.03
C ASN A 90 14.49 2.32 -10.52
N ASP A 91 15.25 1.60 -9.70
CA ASP A 91 14.94 0.24 -9.25
C ASP A 91 14.34 0.19 -7.84
N VAL A 92 14.05 1.37 -7.27
CA VAL A 92 13.44 1.43 -5.94
C VAL A 92 11.99 0.92 -6.02
N PRO A 93 11.60 -0.08 -5.21
CA PRO A 93 10.23 -0.55 -5.15
C PRO A 93 9.27 0.60 -4.84
N GLY A 94 8.25 0.76 -5.67
CA GLY A 94 7.28 1.86 -5.53
C GLY A 94 7.66 3.16 -6.24
N ALA A 95 8.87 3.28 -6.79
CA ALA A 95 9.28 4.48 -7.54
C ALA A 95 8.35 4.78 -8.72
N GLY A 96 7.79 3.74 -9.37
CA GLY A 96 6.81 3.86 -10.43
C GLY A 96 5.41 4.26 -9.95
N ALA A 97 5.12 4.29 -8.65
CA ALA A 97 3.79 4.62 -8.14
C ALA A 97 3.29 5.96 -8.70
N ALA A 98 1.99 5.99 -9.03
CA ALA A 98 1.32 7.16 -9.61
C ALA A 98 2.06 7.76 -10.84
N GLY A 99 2.62 6.87 -11.70
CA GLY A 99 3.28 7.29 -12.93
C GLY A 99 4.64 7.94 -12.73
N GLY A 100 5.35 7.58 -11.65
CA GLY A 100 6.68 8.12 -11.31
C GLY A 100 6.66 9.19 -10.23
N LEU A 101 5.49 9.51 -9.64
CA LEU A 101 5.43 10.42 -8.49
C LEU A 101 6.22 9.89 -7.31
N GLY A 102 6.21 8.55 -7.09
CA GLY A 102 7.05 7.91 -6.07
C GLY A 102 8.53 8.26 -6.23
N ALA A 103 9.05 8.17 -7.44
CA ALA A 103 10.42 8.59 -7.75
C ALA A 103 10.66 10.08 -7.48
N GLY A 104 9.70 10.94 -7.85
CA GLY A 104 9.79 12.37 -7.55
C GLY A 104 9.90 12.66 -6.06
N LEU A 105 9.11 11.97 -5.24
CA LEU A 105 9.14 12.12 -3.79
C LEU A 105 10.42 11.58 -3.15
N LEU A 106 10.99 10.50 -3.69
CA LEU A 106 12.30 10.00 -3.27
C LEU A 106 13.40 11.05 -3.41
N THR A 107 13.35 11.90 -4.46
CA THR A 107 14.34 12.99 -4.62
C THR A 107 14.26 14.06 -3.54
N LEU A 108 13.13 14.15 -2.83
CA LEU A 108 12.93 15.04 -1.69
C LEU A 108 13.27 14.37 -0.35
N GLY A 109 13.84 13.17 -0.36
CA GLY A 109 14.17 12.40 0.84
C GLY A 109 12.99 11.62 1.43
N ALA A 110 11.90 11.44 0.68
CA ALA A 110 10.77 10.65 1.15
C ALA A 110 11.11 9.16 1.28
N VAL A 111 10.44 8.50 2.23
CA VAL A 111 10.49 7.05 2.44
C VAL A 111 9.17 6.46 1.95
N LEU A 112 9.25 5.52 1.00
CA LEU A 112 8.08 4.78 0.53
C LEU A 112 7.83 3.61 1.48
N MET A 113 6.63 3.52 2.04
CA MET A 113 6.21 2.48 2.98
C MET A 113 4.83 1.96 2.62
N LYS A 114 4.50 0.75 3.04
CA LYS A 114 3.13 0.27 2.93
C LYS A 114 2.20 1.12 3.80
N GLY A 115 1.01 1.45 3.29
CA GLY A 115 0.06 2.28 4.04
C GLY A 115 -0.29 1.69 5.40
N VAL A 116 -0.41 0.36 5.50
CA VAL A 116 -0.67 -0.32 6.77
C VAL A 116 0.46 -0.11 7.80
N GLU A 117 1.72 -0.08 7.38
CA GLU A 117 2.86 0.14 8.27
C GLU A 117 2.82 1.55 8.86
N ILE A 118 2.56 2.56 8.02
CA ILE A 118 2.42 3.96 8.47
C ILE A 118 1.29 4.07 9.51
N VAL A 119 0.15 3.43 9.26
CA VAL A 119 -0.99 3.48 10.20
C VAL A 119 -0.65 2.77 11.50
N ILE A 120 -0.05 1.57 11.45
CA ILE A 120 0.38 0.80 12.62
C ILE A 120 1.29 1.65 13.51
N ASP A 121 2.28 2.30 12.91
CA ASP A 121 3.24 3.14 13.64
C ASP A 121 2.57 4.41 14.19
N THR A 122 1.75 5.08 13.38
CA THR A 122 1.07 6.33 13.79
C THR A 122 0.11 6.13 14.97
N VAL A 123 -0.60 4.99 14.99
CA VAL A 123 -1.53 4.68 16.09
C VAL A 123 -0.84 3.99 17.28
N ASP A 124 0.46 3.72 17.19
CA ASP A 124 1.24 2.98 18.19
C ASP A 124 0.58 1.63 18.54
N LEU A 125 0.20 0.87 17.47
CA LEU A 125 -0.55 -0.37 17.62
C LEU A 125 0.21 -1.39 18.47
N GLU A 126 1.52 -1.48 18.29
CA GLU A 126 2.36 -2.41 19.03
C GLU A 126 2.27 -2.22 20.54
N LYS A 127 2.27 -0.97 21.00
CA LYS A 127 2.09 -0.65 22.42
C LYS A 127 0.69 -1.00 22.93
N LYS A 128 -0.34 -0.75 22.11
CA LYS A 128 -1.73 -1.05 22.47
C LYS A 128 -2.01 -2.54 22.57
N LEU A 129 -1.24 -3.37 21.87
CA LEU A 129 -1.43 -4.81 21.88
C LEU A 129 -0.76 -5.52 23.05
N LYS A 130 0.20 -4.90 23.75
CA LYS A 130 0.97 -5.57 24.83
C LYS A 130 0.11 -6.20 25.92
N ASP A 131 -1.04 -5.59 26.23
CA ASP A 131 -1.95 -6.02 27.29
C ASP A 131 -3.25 -6.62 26.71
N ALA A 132 -3.27 -6.97 25.44
CA ALA A 132 -4.45 -7.54 24.79
C ALA A 132 -4.44 -9.07 24.89
N ASP A 133 -5.57 -9.64 25.25
CA ASP A 133 -5.78 -11.11 25.28
C ASP A 133 -6.23 -11.67 23.93
N LEU A 134 -6.78 -10.82 23.06
CA LEU A 134 -7.35 -11.20 21.77
C LEU A 134 -7.35 -10.00 20.84
N VAL A 135 -7.02 -10.23 19.58
CA VAL A 135 -7.19 -9.26 18.50
C VAL A 135 -8.31 -9.71 17.56
N ILE A 136 -9.22 -8.80 17.25
CA ILE A 136 -10.19 -8.98 16.17
C ILE A 136 -9.92 -7.94 15.12
N THR A 137 -9.66 -8.38 13.89
CA THR A 137 -9.40 -7.50 12.75
C THR A 137 -10.23 -7.94 11.55
N GLY A 138 -10.49 -7.03 10.59
CA GLY A 138 -11.33 -7.39 9.47
C GLY A 138 -11.32 -6.39 8.33
N GLU A 139 -11.89 -6.84 7.23
CA GLU A 139 -12.11 -6.04 6.03
C GLU A 139 -13.34 -6.53 5.24
N GLY A 140 -13.69 -5.83 4.16
CA GLY A 140 -14.84 -6.22 3.31
C GLY A 140 -14.70 -7.60 2.67
N GLY A 141 -13.49 -8.03 2.33
CA GLY A 141 -13.25 -9.36 1.75
C GLY A 141 -11.83 -9.84 2.00
N MET A 142 -11.70 -11.02 2.61
CA MET A 142 -10.42 -11.69 2.83
C MET A 142 -10.22 -12.83 1.83
N ASP A 143 -9.06 -12.88 1.20
CA ASP A 143 -8.64 -13.87 0.23
C ASP A 143 -7.11 -14.09 0.29
N ARG A 144 -6.59 -14.89 -0.64
CA ARG A 144 -5.14 -15.10 -0.76
C ARG A 144 -4.32 -13.83 -0.95
N GLN A 145 -4.92 -12.74 -1.41
CA GLN A 145 -4.20 -11.47 -1.61
C GLN A 145 -4.05 -10.67 -0.32
N THR A 146 -4.79 -11.01 0.72
CA THR A 146 -4.73 -10.31 2.02
C THR A 146 -3.32 -10.34 2.62
N ILE A 147 -2.52 -11.40 2.39
CA ILE A 147 -1.13 -11.50 2.86
C ILE A 147 -0.18 -10.49 2.20
N PHE A 148 -0.56 -9.88 1.10
CA PHE A 148 0.30 -8.91 0.39
C PHE A 148 0.24 -7.48 0.96
N GLY A 149 -0.08 -7.35 2.25
CA GLY A 149 0.03 -6.08 2.97
C GLY A 149 -1.28 -5.34 3.19
N LYS A 150 -2.43 -6.06 3.09
CA LYS A 150 -3.70 -5.48 3.51
C LYS A 150 -3.75 -5.29 5.04
N THR A 151 -4.59 -4.38 5.51
CA THR A 151 -4.68 -4.00 6.93
C THR A 151 -4.83 -5.18 7.90
N PRO A 152 -5.73 -6.16 7.69
CA PRO A 152 -5.88 -7.27 8.63
C PRO A 152 -4.61 -8.11 8.78
N PHE A 153 -3.87 -8.30 7.69
CA PHE A 153 -2.59 -9.01 7.73
C PHE A 153 -1.54 -8.25 8.55
N GLY A 154 -1.40 -6.94 8.32
CA GLY A 154 -0.48 -6.12 9.11
C GLY A 154 -0.77 -6.17 10.60
N VAL A 155 -2.05 -6.06 10.99
CA VAL A 155 -2.49 -6.19 12.39
C VAL A 155 -2.15 -7.57 12.96
N ALA A 156 -2.41 -8.64 12.21
CA ALA A 156 -2.09 -10.01 12.62
C ALA A 156 -0.58 -10.21 12.83
N GLN A 157 0.27 -9.66 11.94
CA GLN A 157 1.71 -9.74 12.10
C GLN A 157 2.21 -9.06 13.38
N VAL A 158 1.63 -7.91 13.75
CA VAL A 158 1.97 -7.24 15.02
C VAL A 158 1.52 -8.08 16.22
N ALA A 159 0.29 -8.60 16.21
CA ALA A 159 -0.24 -9.43 17.29
C ALA A 159 0.59 -10.70 17.54
N LYS A 160 1.08 -11.32 16.47
CA LYS A 160 1.91 -12.54 16.56
C LYS A 160 3.28 -12.32 17.19
N LYS A 161 3.85 -11.11 17.14
CA LYS A 161 5.07 -10.78 17.89
C LYS A 161 4.90 -11.00 19.40
N TYR A 162 3.66 -10.89 19.90
CA TYR A 162 3.29 -11.03 21.31
C TYR A 162 2.52 -12.32 21.61
N ASN A 163 2.43 -13.26 20.64
CA ASN A 163 1.65 -14.49 20.77
C ASN A 163 0.17 -14.26 21.09
N ILE A 164 -0.40 -13.15 20.67
CA ILE A 164 -1.81 -12.83 20.91
C ILE A 164 -2.66 -13.53 19.83
N PRO A 165 -3.73 -14.24 20.22
CA PRO A 165 -4.67 -14.83 19.26
C PRO A 165 -5.33 -13.78 18.36
N VAL A 166 -5.50 -14.11 17.06
CA VAL A 166 -6.08 -13.23 16.07
C VAL A 166 -7.29 -13.85 15.40
N ILE A 167 -8.41 -13.18 15.48
CA ILE A 167 -9.63 -13.54 14.77
C ILE A 167 -9.86 -12.58 13.61
N GLY A 168 -9.95 -13.12 12.39
CA GLY A 168 -10.38 -12.39 11.21
C GLY A 168 -11.89 -12.38 11.06
N ILE A 169 -12.47 -11.24 10.71
CA ILE A 169 -13.88 -11.14 10.29
C ILE A 169 -13.97 -10.45 8.93
N ALA A 170 -14.77 -10.98 8.03
CA ALA A 170 -14.90 -10.43 6.68
C ALA A 170 -16.34 -10.49 6.16
N GLY A 171 -16.69 -9.54 5.29
CA GLY A 171 -17.93 -9.58 4.54
C GLY A 171 -17.97 -10.79 3.59
N ASN A 172 -16.85 -11.05 2.92
CA ASN A 172 -16.69 -12.17 2.03
C ASN A 172 -15.37 -12.91 2.29
N LEU A 173 -15.40 -14.23 2.22
CA LEU A 173 -14.18 -15.06 2.19
C LEU A 173 -13.97 -15.54 0.76
N GLY A 174 -12.96 -14.98 0.11
CA GLY A 174 -12.58 -15.31 -1.25
C GLY A 174 -11.72 -16.56 -1.33
N SER A 175 -11.43 -17.00 -2.57
CA SER A 175 -10.63 -18.19 -2.82
C SER A 175 -9.24 -18.11 -2.20
N GLY A 176 -8.83 -19.17 -1.50
CA GLY A 176 -7.49 -19.31 -0.91
C GLY A 176 -7.29 -18.47 0.35
N TYR A 177 -8.36 -18.02 1.00
CA TYR A 177 -8.25 -17.31 2.28
C TYR A 177 -7.62 -18.17 3.38
N GLU A 178 -7.63 -19.50 3.23
CA GLU A 178 -7.07 -20.47 4.19
C GLU A 178 -5.57 -20.25 4.44
N ILE A 179 -4.86 -19.64 3.48
CA ILE A 179 -3.45 -19.27 3.65
C ILE A 179 -3.23 -18.34 4.85
N LEU A 180 -4.25 -17.62 5.28
CA LEU A 180 -4.18 -16.69 6.40
C LEU A 180 -3.95 -17.41 7.74
N TYR A 181 -4.39 -18.68 7.87
CA TYR A 181 -4.12 -19.48 9.08
C TYR A 181 -2.62 -19.70 9.30
N ASP A 182 -1.89 -19.96 8.24
CA ASP A 182 -0.42 -20.09 8.29
C ASP A 182 0.29 -18.73 8.45
N ASN A 183 -0.48 -17.64 8.31
CA ASN A 183 0.03 -16.27 8.30
C ASN A 183 -0.53 -15.41 9.45
N GLY A 184 -0.84 -16.04 10.58
CA GLY A 184 -1.07 -15.34 11.83
C GLY A 184 -2.54 -15.18 12.24
N PHE A 185 -3.47 -15.80 11.53
CA PHE A 185 -4.88 -15.87 11.97
C PHE A 185 -5.18 -17.21 12.64
N ASP A 186 -5.81 -17.19 13.81
CA ASP A 186 -6.21 -18.40 14.53
C ASP A 186 -7.63 -18.85 14.14
N ALA A 187 -8.48 -17.90 13.77
CA ALA A 187 -9.82 -18.17 13.24
C ALA A 187 -10.26 -17.06 12.28
N ILE A 188 -11.11 -17.41 11.32
CA ILE A 188 -11.64 -16.44 10.34
C ILE A 188 -13.13 -16.71 10.14
N PHE A 189 -13.93 -15.66 10.21
CA PHE A 189 -15.38 -15.74 10.09
C PHE A 189 -15.90 -14.80 8.99
N SER A 190 -16.84 -15.32 8.17
CA SER A 190 -17.69 -14.44 7.39
C SER A 190 -18.78 -13.86 8.29
N ILE A 191 -19.05 -12.55 8.14
CA ILE A 191 -20.16 -11.90 8.85
C ILE A 191 -21.52 -12.15 8.18
N MET A 192 -21.53 -12.84 7.03
CA MET A 192 -22.76 -13.09 6.28
C MET A 192 -23.57 -14.20 6.92
N PRO A 193 -24.82 -13.93 7.33
CA PRO A 193 -25.70 -14.93 7.97
C PRO A 193 -26.29 -15.94 6.95
N GLY A 194 -26.06 -15.73 5.66
CA GLY A 194 -26.56 -16.57 4.58
C GLY A 194 -26.48 -15.86 3.23
N VAL A 195 -26.99 -16.50 2.18
CA VAL A 195 -27.00 -15.92 0.83
C VAL A 195 -27.87 -14.66 0.79
N ARG A 196 -27.30 -13.54 0.35
CA ARG A 196 -27.95 -12.24 0.23
C ARG A 196 -27.49 -11.53 -1.05
N THR A 197 -28.25 -10.55 -1.51
CA THR A 197 -27.77 -9.62 -2.51
C THR A 197 -26.71 -8.70 -1.91
N LEU A 198 -25.81 -8.17 -2.75
CA LEU A 198 -24.77 -7.23 -2.29
C LEU A 198 -25.36 -6.02 -1.58
N GLU A 199 -26.45 -5.46 -2.11
CA GLU A 199 -27.14 -4.32 -1.52
C GLU A 199 -27.61 -4.60 -0.08
N VAL A 200 -28.27 -5.75 0.15
CA VAL A 200 -28.74 -6.16 1.48
C VAL A 200 -27.55 -6.43 2.40
N ALA A 201 -26.48 -7.04 1.87
CA ALA A 201 -25.28 -7.32 2.63
C ALA A 201 -24.62 -6.04 3.16
N LEU A 202 -24.49 -5.03 2.30
CA LEU A 202 -23.92 -3.73 2.65
C LEU A 202 -24.82 -2.96 3.63
N ALA A 203 -26.11 -2.94 3.40
CA ALA A 203 -27.08 -2.25 4.28
C ALA A 203 -27.12 -2.84 5.70
N SER A 204 -26.88 -4.15 5.86
CA SER A 204 -26.89 -4.85 7.15
C SER A 204 -25.50 -5.08 7.76
N GLY A 205 -24.45 -4.50 7.20
CA GLY A 205 -23.07 -4.76 7.58
C GLY A 205 -22.80 -4.59 9.09
N SER A 206 -23.24 -3.50 9.68
CA SER A 206 -23.03 -3.23 11.12
C SER A 206 -23.70 -4.26 12.01
N VAL A 207 -24.94 -4.63 11.71
CA VAL A 207 -25.70 -5.66 12.46
C VAL A 207 -25.05 -7.03 12.32
N ASN A 208 -24.55 -7.36 11.11
CA ASN A 208 -23.88 -8.61 10.85
C ASN A 208 -22.55 -8.71 11.63
N VAL A 209 -21.75 -7.64 11.65
CA VAL A 209 -20.52 -7.57 12.48
C VAL A 209 -20.87 -7.79 13.96
N GLU A 210 -21.85 -7.05 14.51
CA GLU A 210 -22.26 -7.17 15.90
C GLU A 210 -22.66 -8.62 16.24
N ASN A 211 -23.51 -9.23 15.41
CA ASN A 211 -23.99 -10.60 15.65
C ASN A 211 -22.84 -11.62 15.58
N THR A 212 -21.93 -11.48 14.64
CA THR A 212 -20.77 -12.37 14.50
C THR A 212 -19.86 -12.26 15.72
N VAL A 213 -19.48 -11.04 16.10
CA VAL A 213 -18.64 -10.79 17.29
C VAL A 213 -19.32 -11.29 18.56
N ARG A 214 -20.63 -11.05 18.72
CA ARG A 214 -21.40 -11.57 19.85
C ARG A 214 -21.34 -13.10 19.93
N ASN A 215 -21.46 -13.80 18.81
CA ASN A 215 -21.36 -15.26 18.76
C ASN A 215 -19.95 -15.76 19.08
N ILE A 216 -18.91 -15.09 18.59
CA ILE A 216 -17.51 -15.40 18.92
C ILE A 216 -17.31 -15.31 20.44
N PHE A 217 -17.74 -14.22 21.09
CA PHE A 217 -17.61 -14.07 22.55
C PHE A 217 -18.48 -15.04 23.35
N ARG A 218 -19.65 -15.43 22.83
CA ARG A 218 -20.44 -16.50 23.45
C ARG A 218 -19.69 -17.82 23.40
N ALA A 219 -19.07 -18.19 22.30
CA ALA A 219 -18.26 -19.39 22.17
C ALA A 219 -17.07 -19.36 23.15
N ILE A 220 -16.31 -18.25 23.17
CA ILE A 220 -15.17 -18.07 24.08
C ILE A 220 -15.62 -18.22 25.54
N LYS A 221 -16.72 -17.59 25.92
CA LYS A 221 -17.26 -17.65 27.30
C LYS A 221 -17.75 -19.05 27.69
N SER A 222 -18.25 -19.84 26.73
CA SER A 222 -18.74 -21.20 26.97
C SER A 222 -17.64 -22.24 27.14
N ILE A 223 -16.45 -21.95 26.57
CA ILE A 223 -15.27 -22.75 26.76
C ILE A 223 -14.68 -22.38 28.11
N LYS A 224 -14.90 -23.23 29.13
CA LYS A 224 -14.19 -23.08 30.40
C LYS A 224 -12.70 -23.33 30.09
N LEU A 225 -11.94 -22.27 29.96
CA LEU A 225 -10.48 -22.35 29.98
C LEU A 225 -10.13 -22.95 31.36
N LYS A 226 -9.65 -24.18 31.35
CA LYS A 226 -9.11 -24.83 32.55
C LYS A 226 -7.76 -24.20 32.89
#